data_fc7c379ec367e26f0d9bf98b9c37409c
#
_entry.id   fc7c379ec367e26f0d9bf98b9c37409c
#
_cell.length_a   1.000
_cell.length_b   1.000
_cell.length_c   1.000
_cell.angle_alpha   90.00
_cell.angle_beta   90.00
_cell.angle_gamma   90.00
#
_symmetry.space_group_name_H-M   'P 1'
#
loop_
_entity.id
_entity.type
_entity.pdbx_description
1 polymer ?
#
loop_
_entity_poly.entity_id
_entity_poly.type
_entity_poly.pdbx_seq_one_letter_code
_entity_poly.pdbx_strand_id
1 'polypeptide(L)'
;MKKLIFACLTSALTLAAHADNPLYETGPAQDSSFVRFLNASEDKANVVNGAAKVALAAQGDGRVSRFYPVKAGAKLAANVQVGNAKAAVEVVAKPGEFVTIAIVSNGAGIDTVVVKDTPTDFNASKASVALLNLDKSCNAAGLNVAEKNTAIVEAVKPASLQRRLVNPIGLKTQVMCDAKDAGKVVDLGQLQPGERYSVVLMPGKKARQTFFVRDSTS
;
A
#
# COMPACT_ATOMS: atom_id res chain seq x y z
N MET A 1 -47.89 -56.23 56.15
CA MET A 1 -47.72 -55.93 54.71
C MET A 1 -47.34 -54.45 54.56
N LYS A 2 -46.03 -54.18 54.51
CA LYS A 2 -45.49 -52.79 54.39
C LYS A 2 -45.13 -52.55 52.94
N LYS A 3 -45.79 -51.59 52.26
CA LYS A 3 -45.44 -51.13 50.90
C LYS A 3 -44.36 -50.06 50.99
N LEU A 4 -43.17 -50.37 50.47
CA LEU A 4 -42.13 -49.37 50.19
C LEU A 4 -42.44 -48.65 48.86
N ILE A 5 -42.55 -47.33 48.91
CA ILE A 5 -42.61 -46.43 47.74
C ILE A 5 -41.20 -45.94 47.48
N PHE A 6 -40.63 -46.30 46.34
CA PHE A 6 -39.34 -45.86 45.87
C PHE A 6 -39.57 -44.59 45.00
N ALA A 7 -39.13 -43.43 45.54
CA ALA A 7 -39.16 -42.17 44.81
C ALA A 7 -37.90 -42.08 43.96
N CYS A 8 -38.04 -42.13 42.62
CA CYS A 8 -36.95 -41.86 41.67
C CYS A 8 -36.80 -40.34 41.47
N LEU A 9 -35.73 -39.77 42.03
CA LEU A 9 -35.33 -38.39 41.70
C LEU A 9 -34.54 -38.39 40.39
N THR A 10 -35.13 -37.94 39.31
CA THR A 10 -34.42 -37.66 38.04
C THR A 10 -33.85 -36.25 38.08
N SER A 11 -32.55 -36.15 38.29
CA SER A 11 -31.80 -34.91 38.14
C SER A 11 -31.62 -34.62 36.67
N ALA A 12 -32.30 -33.58 36.17
CA ALA A 12 -32.07 -33.04 34.83
C ALA A 12 -30.77 -32.18 34.85
N LEU A 13 -29.67 -32.71 34.29
CA LEU A 13 -28.50 -31.91 33.96
C LEU A 13 -28.84 -31.08 32.71
N THR A 14 -29.05 -29.79 32.89
CA THR A 14 -29.05 -28.82 31.78
C THR A 14 -27.61 -28.58 31.34
N LEU A 15 -27.17 -29.19 30.25
CA LEU A 15 -25.98 -28.77 29.53
C LEU A 15 -26.26 -27.40 28.92
N ALA A 16 -25.68 -26.34 29.48
CA ALA A 16 -25.58 -25.05 28.79
C ALA A 16 -24.57 -25.25 27.67
N ALA A 17 -25.09 -25.43 26.43
CA ALA A 17 -24.28 -25.34 25.23
C ALA A 17 -23.87 -23.87 25.08
N HIS A 18 -22.64 -23.53 25.44
CA HIS A 18 -21.99 -22.30 25.01
C HIS A 18 -21.67 -22.49 23.53
N ALA A 19 -22.54 -21.98 22.69
CA ALA A 19 -22.24 -21.80 21.27
C ALA A 19 -21.36 -20.55 21.12
N ASP A 20 -20.08 -20.65 21.48
CA ASP A 20 -19.03 -19.78 20.95
C ASP A 20 -18.77 -20.23 19.52
N ASN A 21 -19.68 -19.84 18.63
CA ASN A 21 -19.45 -19.92 17.21
C ASN A 21 -19.11 -18.48 16.75
N PRO A 22 -17.85 -18.12 16.55
CA PRO A 22 -17.55 -16.93 15.80
C PRO A 22 -18.00 -17.19 14.38
N LEU A 23 -19.22 -16.76 14.05
CA LEU A 23 -19.93 -17.03 12.79
C LEU A 23 -19.20 -16.51 11.56
N TYR A 24 -18.19 -15.67 11.74
CA TYR A 24 -17.22 -15.24 10.72
C TYR A 24 -15.91 -14.92 11.43
N GLU A 25 -14.81 -15.58 11.05
CA GLU A 25 -13.53 -14.86 11.11
C GLU A 25 -13.71 -13.66 10.18
N THR A 26 -14.05 -12.51 10.75
CA THR A 26 -13.94 -11.25 10.05
C THR A 26 -12.53 -11.21 9.50
N GLY A 27 -12.40 -11.05 8.16
CA GLY A 27 -11.10 -10.98 7.47
C GLY A 27 -10.10 -10.06 8.20
N PRO A 28 -8.89 -9.83 7.70
CA PRO A 28 -7.79 -9.26 8.49
C PRO A 28 -8.34 -8.15 9.38
N ALA A 29 -8.36 -8.42 10.69
CA ALA A 29 -9.17 -7.74 11.69
C ALA A 29 -9.03 -6.23 11.53
N GLN A 30 -10.02 -5.47 11.97
CA GLN A 30 -10.01 -3.99 12.03
C GLN A 30 -8.70 -3.39 12.57
N ASP A 31 -7.82 -4.23 13.12
CA ASP A 31 -6.50 -3.90 13.67
C ASP A 31 -5.34 -4.12 12.68
N SER A 32 -5.61 -4.41 11.41
CA SER A 32 -4.56 -4.57 10.41
C SER A 32 -4.31 -3.29 9.62
N SER A 33 -3.05 -3.05 9.30
CA SER A 33 -2.56 -2.05 8.36
C SER A 33 -1.68 -2.74 7.34
N PHE A 34 -1.35 -2.08 6.27
CA PHE A 34 -0.57 -2.66 5.18
C PHE A 34 0.66 -1.79 4.89
N VAL A 35 1.85 -2.39 4.87
CA VAL A 35 3.10 -1.67 4.61
C VAL A 35 3.82 -2.29 3.43
N ARG A 36 4.29 -1.46 2.50
CA ARG A 36 5.19 -1.87 1.43
C ARG A 36 6.43 -1.00 1.38
N PHE A 37 7.45 -1.52 0.73
CA PHE A 37 8.68 -0.81 0.44
C PHE A 37 8.81 -0.54 -1.06
N LEU A 38 9.29 0.64 -1.40
CA LEU A 38 9.49 1.09 -2.78
C LEU A 38 10.90 1.64 -2.92
N ASN A 39 11.66 1.12 -3.87
CA ASN A 39 12.98 1.61 -4.19
C ASN A 39 12.90 2.70 -5.28
N ALA A 40 13.00 3.95 -4.87
CA ALA A 40 13.12 5.12 -5.74
C ALA A 40 14.58 5.59 -5.90
N SER A 41 15.56 4.73 -5.56
CA SER A 41 16.97 4.93 -5.88
C SER A 41 17.34 4.23 -7.19
N GLU A 42 18.56 4.47 -7.68
CA GLU A 42 19.05 3.88 -8.92
C GLU A 42 19.80 2.55 -8.72
N ASP A 43 20.08 2.19 -7.48
CA ASP A 43 20.77 0.96 -7.10
C ASP A 43 19.83 0.02 -6.34
N LYS A 44 20.20 -1.26 -6.23
CA LYS A 44 19.45 -2.24 -5.45
C LYS A 44 19.40 -1.83 -3.98
N ALA A 45 18.24 -1.99 -3.36
CA ALA A 45 18.03 -1.70 -1.96
C ALA A 45 17.73 -2.98 -1.17
N ASN A 46 18.15 -3.02 0.09
CA ASN A 46 17.79 -4.04 1.05
C ASN A 46 17.07 -3.37 2.22
N VAL A 47 15.98 -3.96 2.66
CA VAL A 47 15.24 -3.56 3.85
C VAL A 47 15.29 -4.68 4.86
N VAL A 48 15.66 -4.37 6.09
CA VAL A 48 15.78 -5.34 7.18
C VAL A 48 14.88 -4.90 8.35
N ASN A 49 14.02 -5.80 8.78
CA ASN A 49 13.19 -5.64 9.97
C ASN A 49 13.36 -6.91 10.83
N GLY A 50 14.12 -6.83 11.89
CA GLY A 50 14.49 -8.00 12.67
C GLY A 50 15.15 -9.09 11.80
N ALA A 51 14.56 -10.28 11.76
CA ALA A 51 15.03 -11.39 10.91
C ALA A 51 14.52 -11.32 9.47
N ALA A 52 13.51 -10.51 9.17
CA ALA A 52 12.95 -10.39 7.83
C ALA A 52 13.80 -9.48 6.95
N LYS A 53 14.05 -9.93 5.71
CA LYS A 53 14.79 -9.17 4.71
C LYS A 53 14.01 -9.10 3.40
N VAL A 54 13.88 -7.89 2.85
CA VAL A 54 13.27 -7.63 1.55
C VAL A 54 14.33 -7.02 0.64
N ALA A 55 14.62 -7.67 -0.48
CA ALA A 55 15.50 -7.14 -1.51
C ALA A 55 14.66 -6.46 -2.60
N LEU A 56 15.01 -5.23 -2.97
CA LEU A 56 14.33 -4.45 -3.99
C LEU A 56 15.29 -4.18 -5.16
N ALA A 57 14.83 -4.43 -6.37
CA ALA A 57 15.57 -4.11 -7.56
C ALA A 57 15.68 -2.59 -7.80
N ALA A 58 16.61 -2.18 -8.63
CA ALA A 58 16.73 -0.78 -9.07
C ALA A 58 15.73 -0.41 -10.17
N GLN A 59 15.18 -1.38 -10.91
CA GLN A 59 14.29 -1.18 -12.04
C GLN A 59 13.26 -2.32 -12.15
N GLY A 60 12.20 -2.09 -12.94
CA GLY A 60 11.13 -3.05 -13.15
C GLY A 60 10.26 -3.27 -11.91
N ASP A 61 9.44 -4.32 -11.96
CA ASP A 61 8.44 -4.60 -10.91
C ASP A 61 9.07 -4.94 -9.56
N GLY A 62 10.28 -5.52 -9.57
CA GLY A 62 11.00 -5.88 -8.35
C GLY A 62 11.48 -4.69 -7.51
N ARG A 63 11.30 -3.44 -7.95
CA ARG A 63 11.60 -2.26 -7.15
C ARG A 63 10.53 -1.94 -6.10
N VAL A 64 9.39 -2.62 -6.16
CA VAL A 64 8.29 -2.45 -5.18
C VAL A 64 7.95 -3.81 -4.59
N SER A 65 7.85 -3.89 -3.26
CA SER A 65 7.34 -5.08 -2.60
C SER A 65 5.81 -5.13 -2.67
N ARG A 66 5.23 -6.30 -2.43
CA ARG A 66 3.82 -6.38 -2.07
C ARG A 66 3.54 -5.60 -0.79
N PHE A 67 2.29 -5.36 -0.48
CA PHE A 67 1.87 -4.90 0.84
C PHE A 67 1.90 -6.08 1.84
N TYR A 68 2.59 -5.89 2.95
CA TYR A 68 2.63 -6.83 4.06
C TYR A 68 1.62 -6.39 5.12
N PRO A 69 0.75 -7.29 5.61
CA PRO A 69 -0.09 -6.98 6.74
C PRO A 69 0.76 -6.78 8.00
N VAL A 70 0.46 -5.75 8.76
CA VAL A 70 1.09 -5.44 10.04
C VAL A 70 0.02 -5.07 11.06
N LYS A 71 0.31 -5.26 12.35
CA LYS A 71 -0.61 -4.84 13.42
C LYS A 71 -0.73 -3.32 13.44
N ALA A 72 -1.95 -2.82 13.31
CA ALA A 72 -2.23 -1.39 13.41
C ALA A 72 -1.88 -0.85 14.81
N GLY A 73 -1.40 0.38 14.85
CA GLY A 73 -0.95 1.03 16.08
C GLY A 73 0.40 0.53 16.61
N ALA A 74 0.92 -0.58 16.09
CA ALA A 74 2.25 -1.04 16.45
C ALA A 74 3.33 -0.25 15.71
N LYS A 75 4.46 -0.01 16.38
CA LYS A 75 5.64 0.63 15.78
C LYS A 75 6.36 -0.38 14.88
N LEU A 76 6.46 -0.08 13.60
CA LEU A 76 7.30 -0.80 12.66
C LEU A 76 8.62 -0.04 12.53
N ALA A 77 9.75 -0.69 12.82
CA ALA A 77 11.08 -0.14 12.59
C ALA A 77 11.80 -0.98 11.53
N ALA A 78 12.43 -0.33 10.55
CA ALA A 78 13.21 -1.01 9.54
C ALA A 78 14.50 -0.25 9.22
N ASN A 79 15.56 -1.00 8.88
CA ASN A 79 16.81 -0.47 8.37
C ASN A 79 16.87 -0.66 6.87
N VAL A 80 17.21 0.38 6.16
CA VAL A 80 17.32 0.40 4.71
C VAL A 80 18.78 0.59 4.32
N GLN A 81 19.23 -0.14 3.29
CA GLN A 81 20.59 -0.06 2.77
C GLN A 81 20.56 -0.03 1.23
N VAL A 82 21.32 0.93 0.65
CA VAL A 82 21.59 1.03 -0.79
C VAL A 82 23.10 1.21 -0.93
N GLY A 83 23.79 0.21 -1.48
CA GLY A 83 25.25 0.22 -1.46
C GLY A 83 25.80 0.31 -0.04
N ASN A 84 26.58 1.37 0.24
CA ASN A 84 27.11 1.67 1.56
C ASN A 84 26.21 2.64 2.38
N ALA A 85 25.26 3.29 1.74
CA ALA A 85 24.34 4.23 2.41
C ALA A 85 23.29 3.47 3.23
N LYS A 86 23.00 3.98 4.42
CA LYS A 86 22.01 3.39 5.33
C LYS A 86 21.08 4.46 5.87
N ALA A 87 19.81 4.09 6.04
CA ALA A 87 18.81 4.91 6.71
C ALA A 87 17.93 4.01 7.59
N ALA A 88 17.41 4.56 8.67
CA ALA A 88 16.41 3.90 9.50
C ALA A 88 15.06 4.58 9.29
N VAL A 89 13.99 3.81 9.37
CA VAL A 89 12.62 4.32 9.32
C VAL A 89 11.80 3.71 10.44
N GLU A 90 10.99 4.54 11.06
CA GLU A 90 9.98 4.11 12.03
C GLU A 90 8.63 4.64 11.59
N VAL A 91 7.61 3.79 11.63
CA VAL A 91 6.25 4.18 11.26
C VAL A 91 5.23 3.49 12.15
N VAL A 92 4.16 4.21 12.45
CA VAL A 92 2.95 3.66 13.07
C VAL A 92 1.83 3.89 12.06
N ALA A 93 1.15 2.82 11.66
CA ALA A 93 0.01 2.86 10.74
C ALA A 93 -1.30 2.67 11.52
N LYS A 94 -2.34 3.40 11.10
CA LYS A 94 -3.69 3.28 11.65
C LYS A 94 -4.42 2.09 11.04
N PRO A 95 -5.48 1.55 11.67
CA PRO A 95 -6.30 0.49 11.08
C PRO A 95 -6.76 0.83 9.66
N GLY A 96 -6.63 -0.13 8.73
CA GLY A 96 -6.99 0.03 7.32
C GLY A 96 -6.07 0.93 6.48
N GLU A 97 -5.01 1.50 7.07
CA GLU A 97 -4.08 2.39 6.37
C GLU A 97 -3.08 1.58 5.52
N PHE A 98 -2.83 2.06 4.31
CA PHE A 98 -1.79 1.55 3.41
C PHE A 98 -0.60 2.50 3.44
N VAL A 99 0.55 2.01 3.86
CA VAL A 99 1.77 2.80 4.01
C VAL A 99 2.80 2.38 2.97
N THR A 100 3.27 3.31 2.17
CA THR A 100 4.43 3.11 1.29
C THR A 100 5.65 3.79 1.91
N ILE A 101 6.68 3.01 2.20
CA ILE A 101 8.00 3.49 2.63
C ILE A 101 8.88 3.52 1.39
N ALA A 102 9.10 4.70 0.83
CA ALA A 102 9.93 4.90 -0.35
C ALA A 102 11.37 5.24 0.06
N ILE A 103 12.33 4.61 -0.60
CA ILE A 103 13.76 4.83 -0.45
C ILE A 103 14.19 5.76 -1.58
N VAL A 104 14.61 6.97 -1.26
CA VAL A 104 14.98 7.99 -2.24
C VAL A 104 16.45 8.38 -2.11
N SER A 105 17.11 8.65 -3.23
CA SER A 105 18.47 9.20 -3.20
C SER A 105 18.42 10.68 -2.79
N ASN A 106 19.37 11.12 -1.95
CA ASN A 106 19.49 12.50 -1.49
C ASN A 106 20.86 13.13 -1.82
N GLY A 107 21.47 12.75 -2.93
CA GLY A 107 22.81 13.20 -3.36
C GLY A 107 23.92 12.34 -2.77
N ALA A 108 24.29 12.53 -1.52
CA ALA A 108 25.39 11.81 -0.87
C ALA A 108 24.97 10.48 -0.23
N GLY A 109 23.68 10.22 -0.09
CA GLY A 109 23.14 9.06 0.60
C GLY A 109 21.71 8.73 0.19
N ILE A 110 20.96 8.22 1.15
CA ILE A 110 19.55 7.89 1.00
C ILE A 110 18.72 8.48 2.14
N ASP A 111 17.46 8.79 1.81
CA ASP A 111 16.40 9.10 2.76
C ASP A 111 15.25 8.11 2.63
N THR A 112 14.38 8.08 3.62
CA THR A 112 13.10 7.40 3.54
C THR A 112 11.95 8.40 3.53
N VAL A 113 10.98 8.16 2.64
CA VAL A 113 9.75 8.95 2.54
C VAL A 113 8.58 8.05 2.87
N VAL A 114 7.82 8.40 3.90
CA VAL A 114 6.62 7.66 4.31
C VAL A 114 5.40 8.32 3.71
N VAL A 115 4.64 7.58 2.91
CA VAL A 115 3.39 8.05 2.30
C VAL A 115 2.26 7.14 2.75
N LYS A 116 1.19 7.75 3.25
CA LYS A 116 0.01 7.08 3.79
C LYS A 116 -1.18 7.25 2.86
N ASP A 117 -1.88 6.17 2.61
CA ASP A 117 -3.10 6.11 1.82
C ASP A 117 -4.20 5.47 2.68
N THR A 118 -5.29 6.19 2.91
CA THR A 118 -6.46 5.68 3.62
C THR A 118 -7.61 5.64 2.62
N PRO A 119 -7.80 4.50 1.93
CA PRO A 119 -8.87 4.37 0.94
C PRO A 119 -10.24 4.53 1.61
N THR A 120 -11.07 5.39 1.06
CA THR A 120 -12.44 5.63 1.52
C THR A 120 -13.49 5.06 0.59
N ASP A 121 -13.08 4.64 -0.62
CA ASP A 121 -13.98 4.11 -1.64
C ASP A 121 -13.45 2.75 -2.15
N PHE A 122 -14.30 1.72 -2.04
CA PHE A 122 -14.01 0.33 -2.39
C PHE A 122 -14.98 -0.19 -3.47
N ASN A 123 -15.31 0.64 -4.45
CA ASN A 123 -16.18 0.23 -5.53
C ASN A 123 -15.51 -0.85 -6.41
N ALA A 124 -15.92 -2.10 -6.22
CA ALA A 124 -15.35 -3.25 -6.92
C ALA A 124 -15.60 -3.25 -8.45
N SER A 125 -16.50 -2.42 -8.97
CA SER A 125 -16.73 -2.27 -10.41
C SER A 125 -15.77 -1.29 -11.09
N LYS A 126 -15.01 -0.53 -10.32
CA LYS A 126 -14.03 0.44 -10.80
C LYS A 126 -12.60 -0.02 -10.56
N ALA A 127 -11.67 0.51 -11.34
CA ALA A 127 -10.26 0.46 -11.02
C ALA A 127 -9.87 1.70 -10.22
N SER A 128 -8.88 1.58 -9.35
CA SER A 128 -8.40 2.69 -8.55
C SER A 128 -7.00 3.08 -9.02
N VAL A 129 -6.82 4.31 -9.50
CA VAL A 129 -5.52 4.82 -9.99
C VAL A 129 -5.04 5.93 -9.08
N ALA A 130 -3.79 5.82 -8.62
CA ALA A 130 -3.13 6.80 -7.77
C ALA A 130 -1.92 7.43 -8.48
N LEU A 131 -1.61 8.67 -8.11
CA LEU A 131 -0.31 9.29 -8.31
C LEU A 131 0.40 9.43 -6.97
N LEU A 132 1.60 8.86 -6.87
CA LEU A 132 2.52 8.99 -5.76
C LEU A 132 3.65 9.95 -6.16
N ASN A 133 3.74 11.10 -5.52
CA ASN A 133 4.77 12.09 -5.79
C ASN A 133 5.93 11.97 -4.79
N LEU A 134 7.06 11.43 -5.24
CA LEU A 134 8.30 11.32 -4.46
C LEU A 134 9.34 12.40 -4.83
N ASP A 135 9.02 13.27 -5.81
CA ASP A 135 9.92 14.35 -6.21
C ASP A 135 9.68 15.60 -5.37
N LYS A 136 10.62 15.90 -4.47
CA LYS A 136 10.59 17.09 -3.61
C LYS A 136 10.60 18.41 -4.42
N SER A 137 11.05 18.38 -5.68
CA SER A 137 11.11 19.55 -6.56
C SER A 137 9.83 19.76 -7.37
N CYS A 138 8.85 18.88 -7.25
CA CYS A 138 7.55 18.97 -7.93
C CYS A 138 6.46 19.35 -6.93
N ASN A 139 6.13 20.63 -6.83
CA ASN A 139 5.19 21.12 -5.82
C ASN A 139 3.74 20.73 -6.08
N ALA A 140 3.37 20.55 -7.35
CA ALA A 140 2.03 20.16 -7.76
C ALA A 140 2.12 19.13 -8.89
N ALA A 141 2.19 17.84 -8.52
CA ALA A 141 2.13 16.77 -9.49
C ALA A 141 0.68 16.49 -9.92
N GLY A 142 0.48 16.19 -11.20
CA GLY A 142 -0.79 15.78 -11.77
C GLY A 142 -0.64 14.49 -12.56
N LEU A 143 -1.74 13.76 -12.74
CA LEU A 143 -1.83 12.61 -13.62
C LEU A 143 -2.94 12.81 -14.62
N ASN A 144 -2.60 12.88 -15.87
CA ASN A 144 -3.56 13.07 -16.97
C ASN A 144 -3.68 11.79 -17.80
N VAL A 145 -4.82 11.63 -18.47
CA VAL A 145 -4.94 10.68 -19.58
C VAL A 145 -4.02 11.17 -20.70
N ALA A 146 -3.11 10.33 -21.16
CA ALA A 146 -2.19 10.70 -22.25
C ALA A 146 -2.98 11.12 -23.50
N GLU A 147 -2.46 12.10 -24.25
CA GLU A 147 -3.02 12.62 -25.49
C GLU A 147 -4.38 13.36 -25.37
N LYS A 148 -5.07 13.23 -24.22
CA LYS A 148 -6.39 13.87 -24.02
C LYS A 148 -6.37 15.06 -23.06
N ASN A 149 -5.26 15.26 -22.36
CA ASN A 149 -5.09 16.30 -21.36
C ASN A 149 -6.21 16.35 -20.29
N THR A 150 -6.87 15.21 -20.07
CA THR A 150 -7.93 15.06 -19.06
C THR A 150 -7.31 14.63 -17.74
N ALA A 151 -7.48 15.43 -16.71
CA ALA A 151 -6.91 15.13 -15.40
C ALA A 151 -7.61 13.94 -14.71
N ILE A 152 -6.82 13.02 -14.20
CA ILE A 152 -7.24 11.95 -13.31
C ILE A 152 -7.09 12.42 -11.85
N VAL A 153 -5.92 12.92 -11.48
CA VAL A 153 -5.65 13.58 -10.20
C VAL A 153 -4.80 14.81 -10.41
N GLU A 154 -4.91 15.80 -9.53
CA GLU A 154 -4.24 17.09 -9.64
C GLU A 154 -3.63 17.51 -8.31
N ALA A 155 -2.63 18.40 -8.38
CA ALA A 155 -2.04 19.07 -7.22
C ALA A 155 -1.53 18.15 -6.11
N VAL A 156 -0.97 16.97 -6.49
CA VAL A 156 -0.35 16.04 -5.55
C VAL A 156 0.96 16.62 -5.03
N LYS A 157 1.01 16.94 -3.74
CA LYS A 157 2.18 17.53 -3.10
C LYS A 157 3.34 16.52 -3.00
N PRO A 158 4.59 16.99 -2.82
CA PRO A 158 5.70 16.10 -2.49
C PRO A 158 5.40 15.21 -1.28
N ALA A 159 5.92 13.99 -1.28
CA ALA A 159 5.72 12.98 -0.24
C ALA A 159 4.24 12.67 0.05
N SER A 160 3.39 12.77 -0.96
CA SER A 160 1.96 12.47 -0.83
C SER A 160 1.42 11.65 -1.99
N LEU A 161 0.21 11.13 -1.81
CA LEU A 161 -0.51 10.34 -2.80
C LEU A 161 -1.95 10.84 -2.87
N GLN A 162 -2.47 10.89 -4.09
CA GLN A 162 -3.92 11.03 -4.32
C GLN A 162 -4.40 9.92 -5.25
N ARG A 163 -5.64 9.49 -5.06
CA ARG A 163 -6.25 8.36 -5.75
C ARG A 163 -7.62 8.73 -6.30
N ARG A 164 -7.96 8.17 -7.46
CA ARG A 164 -9.28 8.31 -8.07
C ARG A 164 -9.77 6.98 -8.64
N LEU A 165 -11.05 6.72 -8.51
CA LEU A 165 -11.72 5.62 -9.20
C LEU A 165 -11.96 5.98 -10.67
N VAL A 166 -11.62 5.06 -11.55
CA VAL A 166 -11.81 5.18 -12.99
C VAL A 166 -12.52 3.93 -13.54
N ASN A 167 -13.10 4.04 -14.72
CA ASN A 167 -13.63 2.87 -15.40
C ASN A 167 -12.50 1.88 -15.77
N PRO A 168 -12.74 0.57 -15.77
CA PRO A 168 -11.74 -0.44 -16.15
C PRO A 168 -11.56 -0.47 -17.68
N ILE A 169 -10.77 0.46 -18.18
CA ILE A 169 -10.46 0.65 -19.62
C ILE A 169 -8.95 0.55 -19.84
N GLY A 170 -8.53 0.43 -21.08
CA GLY A 170 -7.12 0.64 -21.44
C GLY A 170 -6.70 2.09 -21.14
N LEU A 171 -5.64 2.26 -20.37
CA LEU A 171 -5.25 3.58 -19.87
C LEU A 171 -3.76 3.84 -20.04
N LYS A 172 -3.45 4.88 -20.82
CA LYS A 172 -2.12 5.51 -20.85
C LYS A 172 -2.18 6.84 -20.13
N THR A 173 -1.17 7.13 -19.35
CA THR A 173 -1.13 8.33 -18.51
C THR A 173 0.13 9.14 -18.75
N GLN A 174 0.02 10.45 -18.62
CA GLN A 174 1.12 11.39 -18.57
C GLN A 174 1.16 12.04 -17.20
N VAL A 175 2.29 11.95 -16.55
CA VAL A 175 2.52 12.68 -15.29
C VAL A 175 2.88 14.12 -15.62
N MET A 176 2.28 15.04 -14.89
CA MET A 176 2.55 16.47 -14.95
C MET A 176 3.31 16.92 -13.71
N CYS A 177 4.14 17.92 -13.83
CA CYS A 177 4.74 18.62 -12.70
C CYS A 177 4.67 20.12 -12.96
N ASP A 178 4.00 20.85 -12.06
CA ASP A 178 3.79 22.28 -12.19
C ASP A 178 3.29 22.67 -13.62
N ALA A 179 2.28 21.93 -14.08
CA ALA A 179 1.63 22.03 -15.41
C ALA A 179 2.52 21.70 -16.63
N LYS A 180 3.69 21.07 -16.43
CA LYS A 180 4.58 20.60 -17.51
C LYS A 180 4.70 19.09 -17.48
N ASP A 181 4.89 18.47 -18.65
CA ASP A 181 5.14 17.04 -18.74
C ASP A 181 6.34 16.62 -17.87
N ALA A 182 6.17 15.56 -17.10
CA ALA A 182 7.19 15.01 -16.23
C ALA A 182 7.34 13.49 -16.49
N GLY A 183 8.53 13.11 -16.94
CA GLY A 183 8.81 11.71 -17.27
C GLY A 183 8.20 11.26 -18.61
N LYS A 184 8.14 9.96 -18.81
CA LYS A 184 7.57 9.33 -19.99
C LYS A 184 6.09 9.01 -19.80
N VAL A 185 5.35 8.87 -20.89
CA VAL A 185 4.01 8.25 -20.87
C VAL A 185 4.10 6.88 -20.23
N VAL A 186 3.19 6.60 -19.31
CA VAL A 186 3.07 5.34 -18.60
C VAL A 186 1.83 4.61 -19.10
N ASP A 187 2.03 3.45 -19.73
CA ASP A 187 0.94 2.58 -20.16
C ASP A 187 0.59 1.59 -19.03
N LEU A 188 -0.60 1.75 -18.44
CA LEU A 188 -1.10 0.86 -17.40
C LEU A 188 -1.77 -0.40 -17.99
N GLY A 189 -1.91 -0.48 -19.32
CA GLY A 189 -2.63 -1.55 -20.01
C GLY A 189 -4.14 -1.50 -19.74
N GLN A 190 -4.79 -2.66 -19.84
CA GLN A 190 -6.21 -2.83 -19.54
C GLN A 190 -6.39 -2.90 -18.02
N LEU A 191 -6.98 -1.87 -17.45
CA LEU A 191 -7.32 -1.85 -16.02
C LEU A 191 -8.38 -2.91 -15.69
N GLN A 192 -8.24 -3.55 -14.53
CA GLN A 192 -9.18 -4.56 -14.06
C GLN A 192 -10.09 -3.98 -12.98
N PRO A 193 -11.38 -4.38 -12.94
CA PRO A 193 -12.30 -3.99 -11.87
C PRO A 193 -11.77 -4.44 -10.49
N GLY A 194 -11.92 -3.60 -9.49
CA GLY A 194 -11.48 -3.86 -8.11
C GLY A 194 -9.97 -3.71 -7.88
N GLU A 195 -9.18 -3.61 -8.94
CA GLU A 195 -7.73 -3.52 -8.84
C GLU A 195 -7.25 -2.09 -8.58
N ARG A 196 -6.07 -2.01 -7.97
CA ARG A 196 -5.43 -0.75 -7.58
C ARG A 196 -4.10 -0.60 -8.31
N TYR A 197 -3.86 0.61 -8.82
CA TYR A 197 -2.66 0.97 -9.56
C TYR A 197 -2.06 2.24 -8.96
N SER A 198 -0.75 2.29 -8.83
CA SER A 198 -0.02 3.47 -8.38
C SER A 198 0.98 3.88 -9.45
N VAL A 199 0.81 5.07 -10.01
CA VAL A 199 1.83 5.74 -10.85
C VAL A 199 2.75 6.50 -9.92
N VAL A 200 4.04 6.35 -10.10
CA VAL A 200 5.08 6.96 -9.25
C VAL A 200 5.83 8.00 -10.04
N LEU A 201 5.93 9.21 -9.49
CA LEU A 201 6.85 10.24 -9.93
C LEU A 201 8.03 10.30 -8.96
N MET A 202 9.24 10.17 -9.46
CA MET A 202 10.46 10.22 -8.66
C MET A 202 11.55 11.05 -9.35
N PRO A 203 12.48 11.64 -8.59
CA PRO A 203 13.65 12.29 -9.17
C PRO A 203 14.54 11.22 -9.84
N GLY A 204 15.26 11.62 -10.86
CA GLY A 204 16.31 10.83 -11.50
C GLY A 204 17.54 11.69 -11.73
N LYS A 205 18.70 11.11 -11.99
CA LYS A 205 19.96 11.84 -12.18
C LYS A 205 19.94 12.86 -13.31
N LYS A 206 19.26 12.55 -14.41
CA LYS A 206 19.20 13.42 -15.58
C LYS A 206 17.81 14.05 -15.78
N ALA A 207 16.77 13.28 -15.48
CA ALA A 207 15.39 13.69 -15.66
C ALA A 207 14.50 12.93 -14.66
N ARG A 208 13.31 13.48 -14.40
CA ARG A 208 12.26 12.80 -13.64
C ARG A 208 11.95 11.44 -14.26
N GLN A 209 11.69 10.47 -13.40
CA GLN A 209 11.31 9.13 -13.80
C GLN A 209 9.88 8.84 -13.39
N THR A 210 9.18 8.10 -14.24
CA THR A 210 7.81 7.65 -14.00
C THR A 210 7.71 6.16 -14.29
N PHE A 211 6.97 5.45 -13.49
CA PHE A 211 6.59 4.05 -13.67
C PHE A 211 5.29 3.78 -12.92
N PHE A 212 4.70 2.61 -13.14
CA PHE A 212 3.55 2.21 -12.36
C PHE A 212 3.76 0.84 -11.71
N VAL A 213 2.97 0.57 -10.71
CA VAL A 213 2.85 -0.73 -10.07
C VAL A 213 1.38 -1.08 -9.90
N ARG A 214 1.05 -2.35 -10.06
CA ARG A 214 -0.21 -2.90 -9.60
C ARG A 214 -0.08 -3.20 -8.12
N ASP A 215 -0.91 -2.56 -7.30
CA ASP A 215 -0.85 -2.74 -5.86
C ASP A 215 -1.34 -4.15 -5.50
N SER A 216 -0.53 -4.93 -4.79
CA SER A 216 -0.86 -6.30 -4.39
C SER A 216 -0.67 -6.50 -2.90
N THR A 217 -1.58 -7.26 -2.29
CA THR A 217 -1.50 -7.72 -0.89
C THR A 217 -1.18 -9.21 -0.79
N SER A 218 -1.11 -9.91 -1.91
CA SER A 218 -0.81 -11.35 -2.03
C SER A 218 0.40 -11.62 -2.91
#